data_aed350db4ed12899f5f52e32cd7ddfc5
#
_entry.id   aed350db4ed12899f5f52e32cd7ddfc5
#
_cell.length_a   1.000
_cell.length_b   1.000
_cell.length_c   1.000
_cell.angle_alpha   90.00
_cell.angle_beta   90.00
_cell.angle_gamma   90.00
#
_symmetry.space_group_name_H-M   'P 1'
#
loop_
_entity.id
_entity.type
_entity.pdbx_description
1 polymer ?
#
loop_
_entity_poly.entity_id
_entity_poly.type
_entity_poly.pdbx_seq_one_letter_code
_entity_poly.pdbx_strand_id
1 'polypeptide(L)'
;MKLLKIGSSSSSNIVLNSEFVSNHHAEILLLDSGEIILEDKNSTNGTFVGGKRITPNKEVTIQRGDYVKFADVELQWSRVPALENTSKYKSILNIGTNFRNDLVISGAFVSRFHAMFKVAKDGKCYLTDLGSKNGTKVNGVKIQPGKEIRVKKGDIVLCGDVDVTEQLPFPTPYPWIKWVAAVGVAAAVLFGAIWILGRKTVDPTKFRPAVVWVMANYYYTVTFDDVLLGSQPYTVLCSTDGKHARVVGSDNIPKGYNKFSYTATAFFIDREGRMGTNRHVAYPWDKAYMNPETEDMLRQAIEEFLEELIPTKEVKTDSDLTLLASSSVGTVLIEKALGESPRQRVKSLNALINRVRQTKYTISGASDYISVGYPGQNYTHYDDFERCYVVKASDTDEKDIAILQLNKKKTPSDIEYIFDVKRFNTEKLKPLEEKLYTIGYPAGTYRAVEKTNHSLEPDIRETMCSKVPGRYDFEFQGEAVGGASGSPIFNKHGELVGVLWGGWKMGSTLGLACQARYLKEMYEEEVGL
;
A
#
# COMPACT_ATOMS: atom_id res chain seq x y z
N MET A 1 14.47 -5.86 -17.09
CA MET A 1 14.33 -4.52 -16.48
C MET A 1 15.59 -3.69 -16.73
N LYS A 2 15.48 -2.37 -16.98
CA LYS A 2 16.62 -1.47 -17.22
C LYS A 2 16.41 -0.12 -16.55
N LEU A 3 17.37 0.28 -15.71
CA LEU A 3 17.36 1.60 -15.07
C LEU A 3 18.19 2.58 -15.89
N LEU A 4 17.64 3.75 -16.19
CA LEU A 4 18.30 4.85 -16.88
C LEU A 4 18.38 6.06 -15.96
N LYS A 5 19.58 6.52 -15.67
CA LYS A 5 19.85 7.76 -14.94
C LYS A 5 19.85 8.94 -15.91
N ILE A 6 19.17 10.02 -15.56
CA ILE A 6 19.01 11.22 -16.36
C ILE A 6 19.53 12.41 -15.57
N GLY A 7 20.34 13.23 -16.20
CA GLY A 7 20.90 14.42 -15.56
C GLY A 7 21.97 15.07 -16.39
N SER A 8 22.56 16.16 -15.89
CA SER A 8 23.66 16.87 -16.55
C SER A 8 25.04 16.22 -16.33
N SER A 9 25.15 15.29 -15.36
CA SER A 9 26.41 14.55 -15.14
C SER A 9 26.75 13.64 -16.32
N SER A 10 28.04 13.60 -16.68
CA SER A 10 28.57 12.66 -17.68
C SER A 10 28.41 11.18 -17.30
N SER A 11 28.15 10.88 -16.03
CA SER A 11 27.84 9.54 -15.55
C SER A 11 26.37 9.11 -15.76
N SER A 12 25.50 10.01 -16.25
CA SER A 12 24.11 9.70 -16.56
C SER A 12 23.98 8.88 -17.85
N ASN A 13 23.00 7.99 -17.90
CA ASN A 13 22.71 7.22 -19.13
C ASN A 13 22.14 8.12 -20.24
N ILE A 14 21.39 9.15 -19.85
CA ILE A 14 20.88 10.19 -20.73
C ILE A 14 21.40 11.53 -20.19
N VAL A 15 22.47 12.03 -20.78
CA VAL A 15 23.08 13.30 -20.42
C VAL A 15 22.29 14.43 -21.07
N LEU A 16 21.81 15.39 -20.26
CA LEU A 16 21.08 16.56 -20.72
C LEU A 16 21.94 17.81 -20.51
N ASN A 17 22.27 18.50 -21.59
CA ASN A 17 23.14 19.68 -21.58
C ASN A 17 22.31 20.94 -21.31
N SER A 18 22.01 21.21 -20.05
CA SER A 18 21.37 22.46 -19.59
C SER A 18 21.81 22.74 -18.16
N GLU A 19 22.05 24.00 -17.87
CA GLU A 19 22.40 24.48 -16.50
C GLU A 19 21.22 24.35 -15.52
N PHE A 20 20.00 24.23 -16.02
CA PHE A 20 18.79 24.03 -15.21
C PHE A 20 18.56 22.55 -14.85
N VAL A 21 19.30 21.62 -15.46
CA VAL A 21 19.16 20.18 -15.18
C VAL A 21 20.16 19.78 -14.07
N SER A 22 19.68 19.20 -13.01
CA SER A 22 20.51 18.68 -11.90
C SER A 22 21.43 17.55 -12.39
N ASN A 23 22.59 17.37 -11.73
CA ASN A 23 23.55 16.32 -12.08
C ASN A 23 22.93 14.92 -12.11
N HIS A 24 22.09 14.61 -11.12
CA HIS A 24 21.21 13.45 -11.07
C HIS A 24 19.77 13.97 -10.95
N HIS A 25 19.10 14.15 -12.08
CA HIS A 25 17.82 14.83 -12.14
C HIS A 25 16.65 13.86 -11.92
N ALA A 26 16.65 12.77 -12.67
CA ALA A 26 15.57 11.77 -12.63
C ALA A 26 16.10 10.37 -13.00
N GLU A 27 15.24 9.37 -12.80
CA GLU A 27 15.47 7.99 -13.21
C GLU A 27 14.25 7.47 -13.99
N ILE A 28 14.52 6.78 -15.11
CA ILE A 28 13.51 6.00 -15.83
C ILE A 28 13.82 4.53 -15.63
N LEU A 29 12.83 3.76 -15.17
CA LEU A 29 12.87 2.32 -15.03
C LEU A 29 11.99 1.68 -16.09
N LEU A 30 12.61 0.89 -16.98
CA LEU A 30 11.93 0.08 -17.98
C LEU A 30 11.71 -1.32 -17.40
N LEU A 31 10.46 -1.72 -17.15
CA LEU A 31 10.11 -3.05 -16.67
C LEU A 31 9.98 -4.04 -17.85
N ASP A 32 10.24 -5.32 -17.57
CA ASP A 32 10.08 -6.39 -18.57
C ASP A 32 8.61 -6.60 -18.97
N SER A 33 7.66 -6.09 -18.17
CA SER A 33 6.24 -5.99 -18.51
C SER A 33 5.92 -4.99 -19.63
N GLY A 34 6.87 -4.10 -19.97
CA GLY A 34 6.65 -2.98 -20.88
C GLY A 34 6.28 -1.67 -20.20
N GLU A 35 6.03 -1.69 -18.90
CA GLU A 35 5.74 -0.51 -18.11
C GLU A 35 6.99 0.37 -17.97
N ILE A 36 6.80 1.67 -18.04
CA ILE A 36 7.86 2.68 -17.88
C ILE A 36 7.54 3.52 -16.66
N ILE A 37 8.48 3.56 -15.73
CA ILE A 37 8.34 4.32 -14.48
C ILE A 37 9.35 5.46 -14.48
N LEU A 38 8.89 6.66 -14.16
CA LEU A 38 9.69 7.87 -14.01
C LEU A 38 9.70 8.30 -12.55
N GLU A 39 10.87 8.67 -12.03
CA GLU A 39 11.02 9.24 -10.69
C GLU A 39 11.95 10.44 -10.72
N ASP A 40 11.49 11.58 -10.23
CA ASP A 40 12.33 12.76 -9.99
C ASP A 40 13.21 12.53 -8.76
N LYS A 41 14.49 12.76 -8.89
CA LYS A 41 15.49 12.52 -7.82
C LYS A 41 15.74 13.76 -6.97
N ASN A 42 14.66 14.45 -6.60
CA ASN A 42 14.71 15.72 -5.87
C ASN A 42 15.48 16.80 -6.66
N SER A 43 15.17 16.89 -7.95
CA SER A 43 15.82 17.87 -8.82
C SER A 43 15.42 19.30 -8.48
N THR A 44 16.33 20.25 -8.68
CA THR A 44 16.13 21.66 -8.33
C THR A 44 14.95 22.25 -9.09
N ASN A 45 14.90 22.07 -10.39
CA ASN A 45 13.89 22.70 -11.25
C ASN A 45 12.73 21.76 -11.62
N GLY A 46 12.77 20.50 -11.17
CA GLY A 46 11.68 19.53 -11.26
C GLY A 46 11.56 18.81 -12.60
N THR A 47 10.86 17.69 -12.54
CA THR A 47 10.47 16.87 -13.69
C THR A 47 8.98 17.06 -13.95
N PHE A 48 8.59 17.10 -15.22
CA PHE A 48 7.20 17.37 -15.63
C PHE A 48 6.71 16.28 -16.59
N VAL A 49 5.48 15.85 -16.41
CA VAL A 49 4.77 14.91 -17.29
C VAL A 49 3.46 15.55 -17.72
N GLY A 50 3.22 15.66 -19.03
CA GLY A 50 2.05 16.34 -19.56
C GLY A 50 1.92 17.80 -19.09
N GLY A 51 3.05 18.48 -18.87
CA GLY A 51 3.12 19.85 -18.36
C GLY A 51 2.90 20.01 -16.85
N LYS A 52 2.60 18.95 -16.11
CA LYS A 52 2.46 18.98 -14.66
C LYS A 52 3.73 18.49 -13.97
N ARG A 53 4.19 19.21 -12.95
CA ARG A 53 5.35 18.81 -12.14
C ARG A 53 5.01 17.55 -11.33
N ILE A 54 5.86 16.53 -11.40
CA ILE A 54 5.71 15.34 -10.57
C ILE A 54 6.32 15.57 -9.18
N THR A 55 5.83 14.83 -8.19
CA THR A 55 6.35 14.91 -6.83
C THR A 55 7.74 14.27 -6.76
N PRO A 56 8.77 14.95 -6.22
CA PRO A 56 10.09 14.36 -6.04
C PRO A 56 10.08 13.08 -5.22
N ASN A 57 10.93 12.12 -5.59
CA ASN A 57 11.07 10.80 -4.98
C ASN A 57 9.78 9.97 -4.94
N LYS A 58 8.81 10.31 -5.80
CA LYS A 58 7.60 9.53 -6.03
C LYS A 58 7.61 8.97 -7.46
N GLU A 59 7.36 7.67 -7.58
CA GLU A 59 7.27 6.99 -8.86
C GLU A 59 5.98 7.36 -9.61
N VAL A 60 6.10 7.60 -10.91
CA VAL A 60 4.98 7.89 -11.81
C VAL A 60 5.10 6.97 -13.03
N THR A 61 4.03 6.25 -13.33
CA THR A 61 3.96 5.45 -14.57
C THR A 61 3.72 6.36 -15.76
N ILE A 62 4.52 6.21 -16.80
CA ILE A 62 4.43 6.95 -18.05
C ILE A 62 4.39 5.98 -19.24
N GLN A 63 3.97 6.49 -20.39
CA GLN A 63 3.94 5.73 -21.63
C GLN A 63 4.98 6.28 -22.62
N ARG A 64 5.45 5.42 -23.52
CA ARG A 64 6.33 5.88 -24.59
C ARG A 64 5.58 6.86 -25.51
N GLY A 65 6.14 8.06 -25.65
CA GLY A 65 5.51 9.16 -26.37
C GLY A 65 4.89 10.23 -25.48
N ASP A 66 4.79 10.00 -24.18
CA ASP A 66 4.35 11.04 -23.24
C ASP A 66 5.28 12.25 -23.30
N TYR A 67 4.69 13.44 -23.13
CA TYR A 67 5.45 14.69 -23.04
C TYR A 67 6.12 14.78 -21.67
N VAL A 68 7.42 14.55 -21.63
CA VAL A 68 8.21 14.58 -20.38
C VAL A 68 9.29 15.66 -20.52
N LYS A 69 9.44 16.52 -19.50
CA LYS A 69 10.50 17.53 -19.40
C LYS A 69 11.27 17.39 -18.09
N PHE A 70 12.59 17.59 -18.19
CA PHE A 70 13.52 17.69 -17.08
C PHE A 70 14.00 19.15 -17.01
N ALA A 71 13.48 19.91 -16.06
CA ALA A 71 13.63 21.36 -16.06
C ALA A 71 13.13 22.00 -17.38
N ASP A 72 14.04 22.49 -18.20
CA ASP A 72 13.79 23.10 -19.51
C ASP A 72 13.93 22.14 -20.69
N VAL A 73 14.49 20.91 -20.49
CA VAL A 73 14.83 19.98 -21.56
C VAL A 73 13.76 18.89 -21.71
N GLU A 74 13.25 18.72 -22.94
CA GLU A 74 12.30 17.66 -23.27
C GLU A 74 12.99 16.31 -23.50
N LEU A 75 12.33 15.23 -23.04
CA LEU A 75 12.78 13.86 -23.26
C LEU A 75 12.65 13.46 -24.73
N GLN A 76 13.75 13.18 -25.36
CA GLN A 76 13.76 12.54 -26.67
C GLN A 76 13.62 11.03 -26.52
N TRP A 77 12.46 10.48 -26.85
CA TRP A 77 12.16 9.05 -26.72
C TRP A 77 13.07 8.13 -27.54
N SER A 78 13.74 8.64 -28.57
CA SER A 78 14.78 7.93 -29.31
C SER A 78 16.01 7.58 -28.48
N ARG A 79 16.25 8.30 -27.39
CA ARG A 79 17.33 8.05 -26.42
C ARG A 79 16.97 7.02 -25.35
N VAL A 80 15.70 6.69 -25.22
CA VAL A 80 15.21 5.64 -24.32
C VAL A 80 15.19 4.33 -25.11
N PRO A 81 16.03 3.34 -24.77
CA PRO A 81 16.11 2.10 -25.54
C PRO A 81 14.77 1.36 -25.56
N ALA A 82 14.56 0.59 -26.61
CA ALA A 82 13.51 -0.41 -26.62
C ALA A 82 13.86 -1.54 -25.64
N LEU A 83 12.85 -2.24 -25.13
CA LEU A 83 13.08 -3.44 -24.32
C LEU A 83 13.83 -4.47 -25.16
N GLU A 84 14.84 -5.09 -24.56
CA GLU A 84 15.56 -6.19 -25.20
C GLU A 84 14.61 -7.36 -25.44
N ASN A 85 14.84 -8.06 -26.55
CA ASN A 85 14.12 -9.31 -26.82
C ASN A 85 14.56 -10.37 -25.81
N THR A 86 13.72 -10.61 -24.81
CA THR A 86 13.97 -11.57 -23.73
C THR A 86 13.63 -13.02 -24.11
N SER A 87 13.18 -13.25 -25.36
CA SER A 87 12.71 -14.58 -25.83
C SER A 87 13.74 -15.70 -25.70
N LYS A 88 15.03 -15.37 -25.63
CA LYS A 88 16.13 -16.36 -25.42
C LYS A 88 16.24 -16.87 -23.97
N TYR A 89 15.63 -16.18 -23.00
CA TYR A 89 15.68 -16.56 -21.59
C TYR A 89 14.43 -17.32 -21.17
N LYS A 90 14.62 -18.29 -20.28
CA LYS A 90 13.56 -19.05 -19.61
C LYS A 90 13.02 -18.27 -18.42
N SER A 91 13.90 -17.60 -17.70
CA SER A 91 13.53 -16.75 -16.56
C SER A 91 14.51 -15.59 -16.40
N ILE A 92 14.01 -14.49 -15.87
CA ILE A 92 14.76 -13.29 -15.52
C ILE A 92 14.38 -12.95 -14.09
N LEU A 93 15.38 -12.69 -13.24
CA LEU A 93 15.24 -12.35 -11.84
C LEU A 93 15.92 -11.01 -11.58
N ASN A 94 15.18 -10.01 -11.20
CA ASN A 94 15.69 -8.69 -10.82
C ASN A 94 16.03 -8.67 -9.33
N ILE A 95 17.16 -8.05 -8.97
CA ILE A 95 17.73 -8.08 -7.62
C ILE A 95 17.98 -6.67 -7.13
N GLY A 96 17.57 -6.34 -5.90
CA GLY A 96 17.83 -5.04 -5.29
C GLY A 96 16.95 -4.76 -4.08
N THR A 97 17.04 -3.54 -3.52
CA THR A 97 16.28 -3.19 -2.32
C THR A 97 14.84 -2.75 -2.60
N ASN A 98 14.51 -2.39 -3.84
CA ASN A 98 13.15 -1.99 -4.18
C ASN A 98 12.23 -3.22 -4.23
N PHE A 99 11.03 -3.08 -3.69
CA PHE A 99 10.00 -4.12 -3.64
C PHE A 99 9.57 -4.67 -5.02
N ARG A 100 9.84 -3.93 -6.11
CA ARG A 100 9.57 -4.36 -7.49
C ARG A 100 10.60 -5.36 -8.04
N ASN A 101 11.66 -5.66 -7.30
CA ASN A 101 12.57 -6.73 -7.69
C ASN A 101 11.96 -8.10 -7.39
N ASP A 102 12.36 -9.10 -8.16
CA ASP A 102 11.95 -10.50 -7.92
C ASP A 102 12.68 -11.08 -6.70
N LEU A 103 13.91 -10.62 -6.46
CA LEU A 103 14.69 -10.88 -5.27
C LEU A 103 14.94 -9.57 -4.53
N VAL A 104 14.15 -9.31 -3.51
CA VAL A 104 14.31 -8.15 -2.64
C VAL A 104 15.32 -8.48 -1.55
N ILE A 105 16.43 -7.73 -1.51
CA ILE A 105 17.51 -7.92 -0.54
C ILE A 105 17.75 -6.61 0.23
N SER A 106 18.01 -6.71 1.52
CA SER A 106 18.31 -5.56 2.37
C SER A 106 19.82 -5.38 2.53
N GLY A 107 20.31 -4.16 2.39
CA GLY A 107 21.72 -3.83 2.57
C GLY A 107 22.01 -2.36 2.31
N ALA A 108 22.83 -1.72 3.16
CA ALA A 108 23.16 -0.29 3.02
C ALA A 108 23.92 0.03 1.73
N PHE A 109 24.60 -0.98 1.16
CA PHE A 109 25.39 -0.87 -0.06
C PHE A 109 24.68 -1.46 -1.28
N VAL A 110 23.44 -1.91 -1.15
CA VAL A 110 22.63 -2.44 -2.26
C VAL A 110 21.81 -1.32 -2.88
N SER A 111 21.86 -1.21 -4.21
CA SER A 111 21.02 -0.26 -4.96
C SER A 111 19.57 -0.76 -5.06
N ARG A 112 18.59 0.16 -5.23
CA ARG A 112 17.18 -0.17 -5.41
C ARG A 112 16.97 -1.21 -6.51
N PHE A 113 17.62 -1.04 -7.64
CA PHE A 113 17.75 -2.01 -8.74
C PHE A 113 19.23 -2.25 -8.92
N HIS A 114 19.73 -3.40 -8.47
CA HIS A 114 21.15 -3.65 -8.34
C HIS A 114 21.69 -4.50 -9.48
N ALA A 115 21.11 -5.66 -9.67
CA ALA A 115 21.54 -6.63 -10.67
C ALA A 115 20.35 -7.39 -11.27
N MET A 116 20.62 -8.11 -12.37
CA MET A 116 19.66 -8.96 -13.04
C MET A 116 20.30 -10.33 -13.31
N PHE A 117 19.65 -11.38 -12.82
CA PHE A 117 20.04 -12.77 -13.08
C PHE A 117 19.12 -13.36 -14.14
N LYS A 118 19.69 -14.03 -15.14
CA LYS A 118 18.95 -14.58 -16.28
C LYS A 118 19.31 -16.04 -16.48
N VAL A 119 18.30 -16.88 -16.71
CA VAL A 119 18.47 -18.27 -17.10
C VAL A 119 18.03 -18.45 -18.54
N ALA A 120 18.96 -18.83 -19.42
CA ALA A 120 18.66 -19.09 -20.81
C ALA A 120 17.91 -20.43 -21.00
N LYS A 121 17.26 -20.60 -22.14
CA LYS A 121 16.55 -21.84 -22.48
C LYS A 121 17.48 -23.07 -22.56
N ASP A 122 18.77 -22.84 -22.85
CA ASP A 122 19.82 -23.88 -22.85
C ASP A 122 20.40 -24.19 -21.45
N GLY A 123 19.84 -23.58 -20.39
CA GLY A 123 20.24 -23.76 -19.00
C GLY A 123 21.46 -22.96 -18.57
N LYS A 124 22.04 -22.13 -19.44
CA LYS A 124 23.13 -21.22 -19.05
C LYS A 124 22.59 -20.05 -18.25
N CYS A 125 23.32 -19.63 -17.23
CA CYS A 125 22.96 -18.51 -16.39
C CYS A 125 23.86 -17.31 -16.66
N TYR A 126 23.28 -16.13 -16.56
CA TYR A 126 23.95 -14.87 -16.81
C TYR A 126 23.58 -13.85 -15.72
N LEU A 127 24.52 -12.96 -15.42
CA LEU A 127 24.36 -11.88 -14.46
C LEU A 127 24.74 -10.55 -15.09
N THR A 128 23.97 -9.50 -14.81
CA THR A 128 24.24 -8.14 -15.30
C THR A 128 24.07 -7.17 -14.12
N ASP A 129 25.06 -6.32 -13.90
CA ASP A 129 24.94 -5.18 -12.98
C ASP A 129 24.14 -4.06 -13.67
N LEU A 130 23.10 -3.55 -13.01
CA LEU A 130 22.20 -2.51 -13.57
C LEU A 130 22.71 -1.07 -13.38
N GLY A 131 24.01 -0.88 -13.20
CA GLY A 131 24.62 0.41 -12.88
C GLY A 131 24.51 0.72 -11.39
N SER A 132 24.66 -0.29 -10.56
CA SER A 132 24.59 -0.15 -9.12
C SER A 132 25.70 0.73 -8.56
N LYS A 133 25.44 1.45 -7.45
CA LYS A 133 26.39 2.40 -6.85
C LYS A 133 27.69 1.72 -6.39
N ASN A 134 27.58 0.55 -5.76
CA ASN A 134 28.70 -0.17 -5.18
C ASN A 134 29.19 -1.35 -6.04
N GLY A 135 28.41 -1.72 -7.05
CA GLY A 135 28.73 -2.78 -8.02
C GLY A 135 28.38 -4.18 -7.55
N THR A 136 28.25 -5.07 -8.53
CA THR A 136 28.08 -6.50 -8.34
C THR A 136 29.43 -7.19 -8.49
N LYS A 137 29.73 -8.18 -7.65
CA LYS A 137 30.95 -8.98 -7.73
C LYS A 137 30.61 -10.44 -7.97
N VAL A 138 31.45 -11.11 -8.78
CA VAL A 138 31.40 -12.56 -8.97
C VAL A 138 32.77 -13.12 -8.66
N ASN A 139 32.84 -14.05 -7.70
CA ASN A 139 34.10 -14.61 -7.19
C ASN A 139 35.11 -13.54 -6.76
N GLY A 140 34.62 -12.46 -6.14
CA GLY A 140 35.43 -11.34 -5.68
C GLY A 140 35.76 -10.28 -6.75
N VAL A 141 35.50 -10.55 -8.03
CA VAL A 141 35.78 -9.63 -9.14
C VAL A 141 34.54 -8.79 -9.45
N LYS A 142 34.71 -7.47 -9.45
CA LYS A 142 33.62 -6.53 -9.80
C LYS A 142 33.32 -6.62 -11.30
N ILE A 143 32.05 -6.83 -11.65
CA ILE A 143 31.60 -6.90 -13.05
C ILE A 143 31.33 -5.50 -13.61
N GLN A 144 31.45 -5.37 -14.92
CA GLN A 144 31.23 -4.11 -15.62
C GLN A 144 29.74 -3.81 -15.73
N PRO A 145 29.26 -2.62 -15.31
CA PRO A 145 27.86 -2.26 -15.41
C PRO A 145 27.32 -2.40 -16.85
N GLY A 146 26.11 -2.95 -16.98
CA GLY A 146 25.44 -3.17 -18.27
C GLY A 146 25.99 -4.32 -19.10
N LYS A 147 27.11 -4.95 -18.71
CA LYS A 147 27.69 -6.09 -19.42
C LYS A 147 27.17 -7.40 -18.83
N GLU A 148 26.60 -8.25 -19.69
CA GLU A 148 26.17 -9.59 -19.31
C GLU A 148 27.37 -10.53 -19.19
N ILE A 149 27.53 -11.19 -18.06
CA ILE A 149 28.56 -12.20 -17.84
C ILE A 149 27.91 -13.55 -17.52
N ARG A 150 28.56 -14.63 -17.96
CA ARG A 150 28.12 -15.98 -17.64
C ARG A 150 28.50 -16.34 -16.21
N VAL A 151 27.52 -16.89 -15.47
CA VAL A 151 27.71 -17.42 -14.10
C VAL A 151 27.25 -18.88 -14.03
N LYS A 152 27.81 -19.66 -13.12
CA LYS A 152 27.51 -21.07 -12.91
C LYS A 152 27.25 -21.36 -11.44
N LYS A 153 26.62 -22.49 -11.15
CA LYS A 153 26.44 -22.97 -9.77
C LYS A 153 27.80 -23.12 -9.09
N GLY A 154 27.96 -22.55 -7.92
CA GLY A 154 29.22 -22.50 -7.15
C GLY A 154 30.00 -21.20 -7.30
N ASP A 155 29.61 -20.30 -8.22
CA ASP A 155 30.16 -18.93 -8.22
C ASP A 155 29.55 -18.13 -7.08
N ILE A 156 30.37 -17.38 -6.33
CA ILE A 156 29.93 -16.49 -5.25
C ILE A 156 29.51 -15.16 -5.86
N VAL A 157 28.27 -14.74 -5.60
CA VAL A 157 27.68 -13.50 -6.14
C VAL A 157 27.35 -12.55 -5.01
N LEU A 158 27.98 -11.36 -5.03
CA LEU A 158 27.73 -10.29 -4.07
C LEU A 158 27.09 -9.09 -4.77
N CYS A 159 25.97 -8.61 -4.26
CA CYS A 159 25.35 -7.36 -4.64
C CYS A 159 25.69 -6.30 -3.58
N GLY A 160 26.63 -5.39 -3.91
CA GLY A 160 27.24 -4.51 -2.89
C GLY A 160 28.01 -5.33 -1.87
N ASP A 161 27.48 -5.42 -0.65
CA ASP A 161 28.01 -6.21 0.47
C ASP A 161 27.17 -7.47 0.80
N VAL A 162 26.06 -7.68 0.09
CA VAL A 162 25.14 -8.80 0.38
C VAL A 162 25.42 -9.99 -0.53
N ASP A 163 25.62 -11.16 0.07
CA ASP A 163 25.74 -12.44 -0.65
C ASP A 163 24.35 -12.93 -1.06
N VAL A 164 24.16 -13.11 -2.35
CA VAL A 164 22.91 -13.60 -2.94
C VAL A 164 23.06 -15.00 -3.57
N THR A 165 24.20 -15.64 -3.40
CA THR A 165 24.57 -16.88 -4.09
C THR A 165 23.52 -17.98 -3.94
N GLU A 166 23.10 -18.27 -2.69
CA GLU A 166 22.13 -19.33 -2.39
C GLU A 166 20.70 -19.01 -2.84
N GLN A 167 20.42 -17.74 -3.10
CA GLN A 167 19.09 -17.26 -3.51
C GLN A 167 18.92 -17.28 -5.03
N LEU A 168 20.01 -17.53 -5.80
CA LEU A 168 19.95 -17.57 -7.25
C LEU A 168 19.47 -18.93 -7.74
N PRO A 169 18.44 -18.99 -8.62
CA PRO A 169 17.85 -20.24 -9.10
C PRO A 169 18.72 -20.89 -10.20
N PHE A 170 19.88 -21.41 -9.84
CA PHE A 170 20.71 -22.14 -10.80
C PHE A 170 20.06 -23.45 -11.21
N PRO A 171 19.95 -23.76 -12.51
CA PRO A 171 19.45 -25.04 -12.96
C PRO A 171 20.33 -26.19 -12.45
N THR A 172 19.71 -27.23 -11.91
CA THR A 172 20.45 -28.44 -11.55
C THR A 172 20.73 -29.28 -12.80
N PRO A 173 21.98 -29.71 -13.05
CA PRO A 173 22.25 -30.59 -14.16
C PRO A 173 21.68 -31.99 -13.92
N TYR A 174 20.91 -32.50 -14.88
CA TYR A 174 20.29 -33.82 -14.84
C TYR A 174 21.00 -34.81 -15.78
N PRO A 175 21.90 -35.69 -15.33
CA PRO A 175 22.36 -36.76 -16.18
C PRO A 175 21.67 -38.13 -15.98
N TRP A 176 20.99 -38.40 -14.87
CA TRP A 176 20.53 -39.77 -14.53
C TRP A 176 19.00 -39.99 -14.46
N ILE A 177 18.21 -38.99 -14.68
CA ILE A 177 16.72 -39.03 -14.57
C ILE A 177 16.03 -39.62 -15.81
N LYS A 178 16.74 -39.88 -16.92
CA LYS A 178 16.10 -40.48 -18.12
C LYS A 178 15.51 -41.89 -17.86
N TRP A 179 15.93 -42.58 -16.82
CA TRP A 179 15.48 -43.96 -16.50
C TRP A 179 14.53 -44.05 -15.28
N VAL A 180 14.56 -43.08 -14.38
CA VAL A 180 13.61 -42.98 -13.25
C VAL A 180 12.28 -42.36 -13.69
N ALA A 181 12.30 -41.60 -14.79
CA ALA A 181 11.12 -40.89 -15.29
C ALA A 181 9.99 -41.79 -15.78
N ALA A 182 10.25 -42.98 -16.30
CA ALA A 182 9.18 -43.86 -16.83
C ALA A 182 8.31 -44.45 -15.72
N VAL A 183 8.89 -44.79 -14.54
CA VAL A 183 8.14 -45.31 -13.39
C VAL A 183 7.62 -44.16 -12.51
N GLY A 184 8.38 -43.08 -12.39
CA GLY A 184 7.97 -41.88 -11.65
C GLY A 184 6.84 -41.09 -12.31
N VAL A 185 6.81 -41.04 -13.67
CA VAL A 185 5.72 -40.37 -14.41
C VAL A 185 4.40 -41.14 -14.27
N ALA A 186 4.40 -42.47 -14.29
CA ALA A 186 3.17 -43.25 -14.06
C ALA A 186 2.66 -43.08 -12.63
N ALA A 187 3.53 -43.07 -11.65
CA ALA A 187 3.18 -42.80 -10.24
C ALA A 187 2.77 -41.35 -10.02
N ALA A 188 3.44 -40.36 -10.65
CA ALA A 188 3.08 -38.95 -10.55
C ALA A 188 1.77 -38.64 -11.29
N VAL A 189 1.49 -39.31 -12.42
CA VAL A 189 0.20 -39.18 -13.12
C VAL A 189 -0.91 -39.84 -12.33
N LEU A 190 -0.66 -41.00 -11.69
CA LEU A 190 -1.64 -41.64 -10.78
C LEU A 190 -1.84 -40.81 -9.49
N PHE A 191 -0.77 -40.30 -8.87
CA PHE A 191 -0.84 -39.41 -7.71
C PHE A 191 -1.44 -38.06 -8.09
N GLY A 192 -1.09 -37.49 -9.25
CA GLY A 192 -1.69 -36.28 -9.78
C GLY A 192 -3.18 -36.45 -10.14
N ALA A 193 -3.55 -37.58 -10.71
CA ALA A 193 -4.96 -37.92 -10.97
C ALA A 193 -5.73 -38.16 -9.65
N ILE A 194 -5.16 -38.84 -8.69
CA ILE A 194 -5.73 -39.01 -7.34
C ILE A 194 -5.80 -37.68 -6.60
N TRP A 195 -4.79 -36.81 -6.74
CA TRP A 195 -4.76 -35.48 -6.13
C TRP A 195 -5.77 -34.53 -6.79
N ILE A 196 -5.91 -34.54 -8.14
CA ILE A 196 -6.89 -33.76 -8.90
C ILE A 196 -8.32 -34.32 -8.71
N LEU A 197 -8.49 -35.63 -8.73
CA LEU A 197 -9.79 -36.29 -8.53
C LEU A 197 -10.19 -36.37 -7.04
N GLY A 198 -9.23 -36.28 -6.12
CA GLY A 198 -9.46 -36.29 -4.67
C GLY A 198 -9.75 -34.93 -4.06
N ARG A 199 -9.52 -33.81 -4.76
CA ARG A 199 -9.90 -32.47 -4.28
C ARG A 199 -11.41 -32.31 -4.39
N LYS A 200 -12.12 -32.59 -3.30
CA LYS A 200 -13.56 -32.35 -3.22
C LYS A 200 -13.86 -30.88 -3.45
N THR A 201 -14.78 -30.61 -4.35
CA THR A 201 -15.37 -29.26 -4.44
C THR A 201 -16.17 -28.98 -3.17
N VAL A 202 -16.03 -27.79 -2.64
CA VAL A 202 -16.74 -27.34 -1.44
C VAL A 202 -17.79 -26.34 -1.87
N ASP A 203 -18.99 -26.46 -1.33
CA ASP A 203 -20.02 -25.45 -1.52
C ASP A 203 -19.55 -24.11 -0.95
N PRO A 204 -19.41 -23.04 -1.77
CA PRO A 204 -18.93 -21.74 -1.32
C PRO A 204 -19.75 -21.15 -0.17
N THR A 205 -21.03 -21.49 -0.07
CA THR A 205 -21.92 -20.96 0.99
C THR A 205 -21.48 -21.39 2.39
N LYS A 206 -20.77 -22.52 2.52
CA LYS A 206 -20.24 -23.02 3.80
C LYS A 206 -19.21 -22.11 4.44
N PHE A 207 -18.58 -21.23 3.66
CA PHE A 207 -17.61 -20.25 4.16
C PHE A 207 -18.26 -18.95 4.65
N ARG A 208 -19.56 -18.74 4.45
CA ARG A 208 -20.28 -17.55 4.93
C ARG A 208 -20.02 -17.25 6.40
N PRO A 209 -20.14 -18.22 7.33
CA PRO A 209 -19.93 -17.95 8.76
C PRO A 209 -18.52 -17.47 9.10
N ALA A 210 -17.54 -17.80 8.27
CA ALA A 210 -16.14 -17.38 8.45
C ALA A 210 -15.85 -15.95 7.99
N VAL A 211 -16.79 -15.29 7.30
CA VAL A 211 -16.62 -13.93 6.78
C VAL A 211 -17.42 -12.98 7.68
N VAL A 212 -16.73 -12.03 8.27
CA VAL A 212 -17.26 -11.11 9.25
C VAL A 212 -17.28 -9.68 8.73
N TRP A 213 -18.25 -8.90 9.17
CA TRP A 213 -18.30 -7.47 8.92
C TRP A 213 -17.41 -6.74 9.91
N VAL A 214 -16.49 -5.91 9.39
CA VAL A 214 -15.57 -5.11 10.20
C VAL A 214 -16.09 -3.70 10.35
N MET A 215 -16.02 -3.19 11.56
CA MET A 215 -16.18 -1.78 11.88
C MET A 215 -14.91 -1.28 12.57
N ALA A 216 -14.22 -0.36 11.93
CA ALA A 216 -13.07 0.35 12.49
C ALA A 216 -13.49 1.77 12.85
N ASN A 217 -13.38 2.12 14.13
CA ASN A 217 -13.53 3.50 14.61
C ASN A 217 -12.14 4.08 14.85
N TYR A 218 -11.93 5.29 14.36
CA TYR A 218 -10.64 5.97 14.42
C TYR A 218 -10.85 7.49 14.52
N TYR A 219 -9.78 8.20 14.80
CA TYR A 219 -9.79 9.65 14.85
C TYR A 219 -8.45 10.19 14.36
N TYR A 220 -8.47 11.42 13.91
CA TYR A 220 -7.24 12.14 13.63
C TYR A 220 -6.87 13.01 14.83
N THR A 221 -5.58 13.26 14.95
CA THR A 221 -5.02 14.25 15.85
C THR A 221 -4.23 15.26 15.06
N VAL A 222 -4.29 16.51 15.48
CA VAL A 222 -3.46 17.58 14.93
C VAL A 222 -2.56 18.15 16.03
N THR A 223 -1.27 18.24 15.73
CA THR A 223 -0.27 18.86 16.60
C THR A 223 0.31 20.07 15.87
N PHE A 224 0.33 21.20 16.54
CA PHE A 224 0.86 22.44 16.00
C PHE A 224 2.32 22.66 16.46
N ASP A 225 3.15 23.20 15.57
CA ASP A 225 4.55 23.50 15.88
C ASP A 225 4.71 24.74 16.78
N ASP A 226 3.69 25.61 16.84
CA ASP A 226 3.76 26.80 17.69
C ASP A 226 3.40 26.49 19.13
N VAL A 227 4.33 26.76 20.06
CA VAL A 227 4.18 26.50 21.50
C VAL A 227 2.98 27.22 22.15
N LEU A 228 2.46 28.29 21.53
CA LEU A 228 1.30 29.02 22.02
C LEU A 228 0.00 28.23 21.84
N LEU A 229 -0.02 27.28 20.92
CA LEU A 229 -1.16 26.37 20.71
C LEU A 229 -1.07 25.11 21.57
N GLY A 230 0.01 24.98 22.36
CA GLY A 230 0.25 23.82 23.22
C GLY A 230 0.96 22.68 22.47
N SER A 231 1.60 21.81 23.26
CA SER A 231 2.32 20.64 22.74
C SER A 231 1.45 19.37 22.70
N GLN A 232 0.23 19.43 23.24
CA GLN A 232 -0.67 18.27 23.23
C GLN A 232 -1.44 18.23 21.91
N PRO A 233 -1.66 17.02 21.36
CA PRO A 233 -2.44 16.87 20.15
C PRO A 233 -3.91 17.20 20.41
N TYR A 234 -4.53 17.88 19.47
CA TYR A 234 -5.98 18.09 19.41
C TYR A 234 -6.64 16.95 18.64
N THR A 235 -7.84 16.55 19.06
CA THR A 235 -8.61 15.50 18.36
C THR A 235 -9.45 16.11 17.25
N VAL A 236 -9.49 15.46 16.09
CA VAL A 236 -10.38 15.81 14.99
C VAL A 236 -11.52 14.81 14.91
N LEU A 237 -12.74 15.32 14.98
CA LEU A 237 -13.98 14.55 14.93
C LEU A 237 -14.72 14.81 13.61
N CYS A 238 -15.51 13.83 13.17
CA CYS A 238 -16.38 13.92 12.00
C CYS A 238 -17.80 14.26 12.42
N SER A 239 -18.49 15.11 11.66
CA SER A 239 -19.92 15.34 11.85
C SER A 239 -20.73 14.06 11.56
N THR A 240 -21.90 13.93 12.18
CA THR A 240 -22.76 12.73 12.03
C THR A 240 -23.28 12.54 10.61
N ASP A 241 -23.27 13.57 9.76
CA ASP A 241 -23.60 13.48 8.34
C ASP A 241 -22.37 13.19 7.44
N GLY A 242 -21.18 13.08 8.03
CA GLY A 242 -19.94 12.74 7.33
C GLY A 242 -19.36 13.86 6.44
N LYS A 243 -19.89 15.10 6.52
CA LYS A 243 -19.54 16.17 5.58
C LYS A 243 -18.55 17.19 6.13
N HIS A 244 -18.43 17.28 7.44
CA HIS A 244 -17.59 18.25 8.12
C HIS A 244 -16.73 17.58 9.18
N ALA A 245 -15.59 18.17 9.48
CA ALA A 245 -14.79 17.80 10.62
C ALA A 245 -14.66 18.97 11.59
N ARG A 246 -14.30 18.70 12.84
CA ARG A 246 -14.03 19.71 13.85
C ARG A 246 -12.86 19.30 14.74
N VAL A 247 -11.98 20.25 14.99
CA VAL A 247 -10.89 20.09 15.94
C VAL A 247 -11.41 20.41 17.35
N VAL A 248 -11.10 19.53 18.31
CA VAL A 248 -11.49 19.71 19.71
C VAL A 248 -10.29 19.52 20.64
N GLY A 249 -10.22 20.31 21.70
CA GLY A 249 -9.13 20.28 22.69
C GLY A 249 -9.45 19.44 23.93
N SER A 250 -10.57 18.73 23.95
CA SER A 250 -11.00 17.93 25.09
C SER A 250 -11.61 16.60 24.64
N ASP A 251 -11.68 15.62 25.56
CA ASP A 251 -12.29 14.31 25.32
C ASP A 251 -13.84 14.37 25.20
N ASN A 252 -14.44 15.53 25.46
CA ASN A 252 -15.88 15.72 25.31
C ASN A 252 -16.25 15.86 23.83
N ILE A 253 -16.95 14.87 23.31
CA ILE A 253 -17.47 14.87 21.94
C ILE A 253 -18.65 15.84 21.84
N PRO A 254 -18.56 16.92 21.04
CA PRO A 254 -19.68 17.85 20.86
C PRO A 254 -20.88 17.14 20.23
N LYS A 255 -22.10 17.60 20.58
CA LYS A 255 -23.33 17.08 19.95
C LYS A 255 -23.27 17.24 18.43
N GLY A 256 -23.57 16.16 17.71
CA GLY A 256 -23.55 16.13 16.25
C GLY A 256 -22.18 15.75 15.64
N TYR A 257 -21.21 15.40 16.48
CA TYR A 257 -19.90 14.91 16.05
C TYR A 257 -19.61 13.53 16.67
N ASN A 258 -18.83 12.74 15.97
CA ASN A 258 -18.35 11.42 16.38
C ASN A 258 -16.91 11.21 15.90
N LYS A 259 -16.29 10.14 16.37
CA LYS A 259 -15.08 9.64 15.72
C LYS A 259 -15.40 9.15 14.30
N PHE A 260 -14.42 9.09 13.44
CA PHE A 260 -14.58 8.55 12.10
C PHE A 260 -14.87 7.05 12.18
N SER A 261 -15.61 6.54 11.22
CA SER A 261 -15.90 5.12 11.11
C SER A 261 -15.67 4.61 9.69
N TYR A 262 -15.16 3.39 9.60
CA TYR A 262 -14.94 2.70 8.35
C TYR A 262 -15.49 1.28 8.45
N THR A 263 -16.17 0.81 7.41
CA THR A 263 -16.72 -0.55 7.36
C THR A 263 -16.06 -1.35 6.26
N ALA A 264 -15.79 -2.61 6.53
CA ALA A 264 -15.07 -3.51 5.65
C ALA A 264 -15.44 -4.97 5.90
N THR A 265 -14.67 -5.86 5.31
CA THR A 265 -14.78 -7.31 5.45
C THR A 265 -13.49 -7.89 6.03
N ALA A 266 -13.60 -8.94 6.85
CA ALA A 266 -12.49 -9.81 7.22
C ALA A 266 -12.97 -11.27 7.21
N PHE A 267 -12.03 -12.21 7.28
CA PHE A 267 -12.35 -13.63 7.27
C PHE A 267 -11.36 -14.44 8.10
N PHE A 268 -11.85 -15.47 8.80
CA PHE A 268 -11.03 -16.31 9.64
C PHE A 268 -10.04 -17.17 8.86
N ILE A 269 -8.77 -17.15 9.28
CA ILE A 269 -7.66 -17.88 8.66
C ILE A 269 -7.08 -19.00 9.53
N ASP A 270 -7.42 -19.01 10.83
CA ASP A 270 -7.05 -20.07 11.77
C ASP A 270 -8.11 -20.25 12.87
N ARG A 271 -7.83 -21.15 13.84
CA ARG A 271 -8.69 -21.42 15.00
C ARG A 271 -8.39 -20.55 16.22
N GLU A 272 -7.35 -19.71 16.12
CA GLU A 272 -6.94 -18.78 17.19
C GLU A 272 -7.55 -17.39 17.03
N GLY A 273 -8.57 -17.26 16.20
CA GLY A 273 -9.30 -16.01 15.97
C GLY A 273 -8.57 -15.00 15.11
N ARG A 274 -7.54 -15.42 14.36
CA ARG A 274 -6.89 -14.54 13.38
C ARG A 274 -7.74 -14.45 12.11
N MET A 275 -7.79 -13.26 11.54
CA MET A 275 -8.58 -12.93 10.37
C MET A 275 -7.73 -12.15 9.36
N GLY A 276 -7.83 -12.51 8.09
CA GLY A 276 -7.24 -11.75 6.99
C GLY A 276 -8.15 -10.58 6.59
N THR A 277 -7.55 -9.45 6.26
CA THR A 277 -8.19 -8.24 5.73
C THR A 277 -7.16 -7.38 4.98
N ASN A 278 -7.52 -6.14 4.64
CA ASN A 278 -6.57 -5.19 4.03
C ASN A 278 -5.87 -4.30 5.07
N ARG A 279 -4.70 -3.76 4.68
CA ARG A 279 -3.96 -2.78 5.47
C ARG A 279 -4.76 -1.50 5.70
N HIS A 280 -5.43 -0.98 4.64
CA HIS A 280 -6.27 0.21 4.78
C HIS A 280 -7.51 0.00 5.68
N VAL A 281 -7.92 -1.24 5.94
CA VAL A 281 -8.94 -1.57 6.94
C VAL A 281 -8.38 -1.48 8.35
N ALA A 282 -7.14 -1.94 8.55
CA ALA A 282 -6.43 -1.87 9.83
C ALA A 282 -6.01 -0.42 10.17
N TYR A 283 -5.64 0.36 9.17
CA TYR A 283 -5.14 1.73 9.29
C TYR A 283 -5.86 2.69 8.32
N PRO A 284 -7.17 2.92 8.48
CA PRO A 284 -7.97 3.72 7.55
C PRO A 284 -7.56 5.21 7.49
N TRP A 285 -6.79 5.67 8.48
CA TRP A 285 -6.23 7.02 8.56
C TRP A 285 -4.90 7.20 7.85
N ASP A 286 -4.31 6.12 7.32
CA ASP A 286 -3.02 6.23 6.64
C ASP A 286 -3.16 7.14 5.40
N LYS A 287 -2.21 8.07 5.27
CA LYS A 287 -2.21 9.07 4.18
C LYS A 287 -2.25 8.43 2.78
N ALA A 288 -1.71 7.21 2.63
CA ALA A 288 -1.74 6.48 1.36
C ALA A 288 -3.17 6.15 0.89
N TYR A 289 -4.13 6.07 1.83
CA TYR A 289 -5.53 5.70 1.58
C TYR A 289 -6.51 6.85 1.77
N MET A 290 -6.02 8.00 2.24
CA MET A 290 -6.85 9.19 2.44
C MET A 290 -7.33 9.74 1.10
N ASN A 291 -8.64 9.86 0.94
CA ASN A 291 -9.20 10.49 -0.25
C ASN A 291 -9.09 12.02 -0.18
N PRO A 292 -9.08 12.72 -1.33
CA PRO A 292 -8.98 14.18 -1.37
C PRO A 292 -10.08 14.91 -0.58
N GLU A 293 -11.29 14.37 -0.52
CA GLU A 293 -12.42 14.96 0.22
C GLU A 293 -12.15 14.95 1.73
N THR A 294 -11.61 13.85 2.25
CA THR A 294 -11.20 13.77 3.68
C THR A 294 -10.03 14.71 3.96
N GLU A 295 -9.04 14.80 3.07
CA GLU A 295 -7.91 15.72 3.23
C GLU A 295 -8.38 17.18 3.28
N ASP A 296 -9.29 17.56 2.38
CA ASP A 296 -9.88 18.90 2.35
C ASP A 296 -10.72 19.19 3.60
N MET A 297 -11.50 18.21 4.05
CA MET A 297 -12.33 18.33 5.25
C MET A 297 -11.46 18.54 6.51
N LEU A 298 -10.36 17.79 6.64
CA LEU A 298 -9.39 17.95 7.75
C LEU A 298 -8.73 19.33 7.70
N ARG A 299 -8.29 19.77 6.52
CA ARG A 299 -7.68 21.08 6.32
C ARG A 299 -8.63 22.19 6.72
N GLN A 300 -9.88 22.14 6.24
CA GLN A 300 -10.91 23.11 6.59
C GLN A 300 -11.18 23.16 8.10
N ALA A 301 -11.30 22.01 8.74
CA ALA A 301 -11.50 21.92 10.19
C ALA A 301 -10.35 22.58 10.99
N ILE A 302 -9.11 22.43 10.51
CA ILE A 302 -7.94 23.05 11.15
C ILE A 302 -7.96 24.58 10.92
N GLU A 303 -8.30 25.03 9.73
CA GLU A 303 -8.43 26.46 9.42
C GLU A 303 -9.52 27.11 10.29
N GLU A 304 -10.70 26.51 10.40
CA GLU A 304 -11.80 26.96 11.25
C GLU A 304 -11.39 27.00 12.74
N PHE A 305 -10.70 25.98 13.21
CA PHE A 305 -10.19 25.93 14.58
C PHE A 305 -9.20 27.06 14.88
N LEU A 306 -8.27 27.33 13.96
CA LEU A 306 -7.35 28.47 14.10
C LEU A 306 -8.08 29.81 14.06
N GLU A 307 -9.19 29.92 13.30
CA GLU A 307 -10.05 31.10 13.29
C GLU A 307 -10.84 31.27 14.60
N GLU A 308 -11.32 30.18 15.21
CA GLU A 308 -11.93 30.21 16.54
C GLU A 308 -10.93 30.64 17.63
N LEU A 309 -9.69 30.14 17.57
CA LEU A 309 -8.64 30.50 18.54
C LEU A 309 -8.12 31.91 18.38
N ILE A 310 -8.09 32.41 17.17
CA ILE A 310 -7.61 33.75 16.82
C ILE A 310 -8.64 34.41 15.89
N PRO A 311 -9.72 34.95 16.45
CA PRO A 311 -10.88 35.41 15.70
C PRO A 311 -10.62 36.68 14.90
N THR A 312 -9.43 37.25 14.93
CA THR A 312 -9.02 38.38 14.10
C THR A 312 -7.77 38.06 13.29
N LYS A 313 -7.70 38.58 12.05
CA LYS A 313 -6.50 38.43 11.20
C LYS A 313 -5.48 39.54 11.48
N GLU A 314 -5.94 40.66 11.96
CA GLU A 314 -5.11 41.84 12.26
C GLU A 314 -5.86 42.75 13.25
N VAL A 315 -5.18 43.30 14.23
CA VAL A 315 -5.71 44.29 15.17
C VAL A 315 -5.45 45.68 14.60
N LYS A 316 -6.51 46.39 14.26
CA LYS A 316 -6.51 47.79 13.78
C LYS A 316 -7.33 48.69 14.69
N THR A 317 -8.32 48.16 15.36
CA THR A 317 -9.28 48.85 16.20
C THR A 317 -9.38 48.23 17.59
N ASP A 318 -10.00 48.97 18.53
CA ASP A 318 -10.30 48.41 19.87
C ASP A 318 -11.33 47.27 19.79
N SER A 319 -12.18 47.27 18.78
CA SER A 319 -13.12 46.15 18.52
C SER A 319 -12.36 44.86 18.14
N ASP A 320 -11.32 44.97 17.29
CA ASP A 320 -10.49 43.80 16.93
C ASP A 320 -9.76 43.26 18.16
N LEU A 321 -9.27 44.15 19.02
CA LEU A 321 -8.61 43.74 20.27
C LEU A 321 -9.58 43.05 21.22
N THR A 322 -10.81 43.55 21.36
CA THR A 322 -11.88 42.95 22.14
C THR A 322 -12.24 41.58 21.59
N LEU A 323 -12.36 41.46 20.28
CA LEU A 323 -12.64 40.19 19.60
C LEU A 323 -11.50 39.17 19.83
N LEU A 324 -10.25 39.61 19.71
CA LEU A 324 -9.10 38.74 20.01
C LEU A 324 -9.09 38.29 21.47
N ALA A 325 -9.37 39.20 22.43
CA ALA A 325 -9.41 38.91 23.84
C ALA A 325 -10.55 37.95 24.25
N SER A 326 -11.51 37.67 23.39
CA SER A 326 -12.58 36.71 23.65
C SER A 326 -12.10 35.25 23.60
N SER A 327 -10.90 35.00 23.08
CA SER A 327 -10.29 33.66 23.04
C SER A 327 -9.15 33.53 24.05
N SER A 328 -8.92 32.32 24.55
CA SER A 328 -7.82 32.04 25.48
C SER A 328 -6.44 32.26 24.85
N VAL A 329 -6.27 31.85 23.61
CA VAL A 329 -5.03 32.05 22.85
C VAL A 329 -4.83 33.54 22.55
N GLY A 330 -5.90 34.25 22.16
CA GLY A 330 -5.86 35.67 21.92
C GLY A 330 -5.43 36.48 23.16
N THR A 331 -5.92 36.12 24.35
CA THR A 331 -5.49 36.72 25.61
C THR A 331 -3.99 36.52 25.83
N VAL A 332 -3.47 35.32 25.64
CA VAL A 332 -2.02 35.02 25.74
C VAL A 332 -1.20 35.82 24.72
N LEU A 333 -1.71 35.98 23.49
CA LEU A 333 -1.03 36.78 22.45
C LEU A 333 -0.93 38.26 22.86
N ILE A 334 -2.01 38.81 23.46
CA ILE A 334 -2.05 40.18 23.96
C ILE A 334 -1.00 40.37 25.07
N GLU A 335 -0.96 39.45 26.03
CA GLU A 335 0.01 39.47 27.14
C GLU A 335 1.46 39.39 26.66
N LYS A 336 1.71 38.59 25.61
CA LYS A 336 3.07 38.40 25.06
C LYS A 336 3.52 39.49 24.08
N ALA A 337 2.60 40.38 23.68
CA ALA A 337 2.94 41.47 22.77
C ALA A 337 3.87 42.50 23.45
N LEU A 338 5.07 42.63 22.90
CA LEU A 338 6.15 43.50 23.43
C LEU A 338 6.15 44.86 22.72
N GLY A 339 6.57 45.92 23.45
CA GLY A 339 6.77 47.26 22.91
C GLY A 339 6.61 48.35 23.96
N GLU A 340 7.41 49.40 23.85
CA GLU A 340 7.35 50.55 24.75
C GLU A 340 6.20 51.52 24.46
N SER A 341 5.71 51.50 23.19
CA SER A 341 4.58 52.33 22.76
C SER A 341 3.40 51.45 22.32
N PRO A 342 2.15 52.03 22.36
CA PRO A 342 0.95 51.31 21.86
C PRO A 342 1.14 50.82 20.42
N ARG A 343 1.74 51.62 19.54
CA ARG A 343 1.99 51.23 18.14
C ARG A 343 2.93 50.04 17.99
N GLN A 344 3.98 50.01 18.82
CA GLN A 344 4.95 48.89 18.85
C GLN A 344 4.28 47.62 19.36
N ARG A 345 3.45 47.70 20.40
CA ARG A 345 2.66 46.56 20.92
C ARG A 345 1.70 45.99 19.91
N VAL A 346 0.94 46.85 19.18
CA VAL A 346 0.04 46.40 18.13
C VAL A 346 0.82 45.73 16.98
N LYS A 347 1.98 46.29 16.59
CA LYS A 347 2.85 45.67 15.57
C LYS A 347 3.37 44.30 16.02
N SER A 348 3.82 44.19 17.26
CA SER A 348 4.26 42.91 17.85
C SER A 348 3.12 41.91 17.92
N LEU A 349 1.92 42.35 18.34
CA LEU A 349 0.72 41.51 18.41
C LEU A 349 0.34 40.97 17.02
N ASN A 350 0.30 41.82 16.02
CA ASN A 350 -0.01 41.39 14.66
C ASN A 350 1.05 40.42 14.09
N ALA A 351 2.31 40.59 14.44
CA ALA A 351 3.35 39.61 14.08
C ALA A 351 3.12 38.25 14.76
N LEU A 352 2.71 38.24 16.04
CA LEU A 352 2.35 37.01 16.77
C LEU A 352 1.10 36.36 16.17
N ILE A 353 0.06 37.11 15.88
CA ILE A 353 -1.16 36.64 15.20
C ILE A 353 -0.79 35.93 13.88
N ASN A 354 -0.02 36.61 13.02
CA ASN A 354 0.38 36.04 11.74
C ASN A 354 1.23 34.77 11.91
N ARG A 355 2.15 34.75 12.86
CA ARG A 355 2.98 33.57 13.16
C ARG A 355 2.11 32.38 13.53
N VAL A 356 1.16 32.54 14.46
CA VAL A 356 0.33 31.43 14.94
C VAL A 356 -0.66 30.99 13.87
N ARG A 357 -1.25 31.91 13.10
CA ARG A 357 -2.14 31.55 11.99
C ARG A 357 -1.43 30.82 10.84
N GLN A 358 -0.14 31.04 10.68
CA GLN A 358 0.70 30.39 9.66
C GLN A 358 1.50 29.22 10.23
N THR A 359 1.18 28.75 11.44
CA THR A 359 1.88 27.64 12.06
C THR A 359 1.79 26.38 11.21
N LYS A 360 2.89 25.64 11.17
CA LYS A 360 2.87 24.29 10.61
C LYS A 360 2.18 23.35 11.59
N TYR A 361 1.61 22.29 11.03
CA TYR A 361 0.97 21.26 11.82
C TYR A 361 1.23 19.87 11.22
N THR A 362 1.12 18.88 12.07
CA THR A 362 1.21 17.46 11.70
C THR A 362 -0.14 16.80 12.02
N ILE A 363 -0.69 16.09 11.05
CA ILE A 363 -1.87 15.26 11.22
C ILE A 363 -1.41 13.81 11.39
N SER A 364 -1.89 13.17 12.44
CA SER A 364 -1.71 11.73 12.70
C SER A 364 -3.07 11.09 12.92
N GLY A 365 -3.20 9.81 12.60
CA GLY A 365 -4.41 9.07 12.90
C GLY A 365 -4.16 8.02 13.97
N ALA A 366 -5.20 7.66 14.68
CA ALA A 366 -5.16 6.63 15.70
C ALA A 366 -6.43 5.79 15.70
N SER A 367 -6.29 4.50 16.00
CA SER A 367 -7.42 3.61 16.21
C SER A 367 -8.09 3.95 17.54
N ASP A 368 -9.41 4.02 17.53
CA ASP A 368 -10.21 3.97 18.75
C ASP A 368 -10.48 2.51 19.10
N TYR A 369 -11.11 1.79 18.17
CA TYR A 369 -11.26 0.35 18.23
C TYR A 369 -11.59 -0.25 16.87
N ILE A 370 -11.33 -1.54 16.75
CA ILE A 370 -11.81 -2.39 15.66
C ILE A 370 -12.69 -3.47 16.25
N SER A 371 -13.82 -3.75 15.61
CA SER A 371 -14.77 -4.78 16.04
C SER A 371 -15.35 -5.52 14.83
N VAL A 372 -15.90 -6.69 15.07
CA VAL A 372 -16.49 -7.54 14.04
C VAL A 372 -17.89 -7.97 14.40
N GLY A 373 -18.75 -8.04 13.39
CA GLY A 373 -20.09 -8.59 13.44
C GLY A 373 -20.18 -9.88 12.64
N TYR A 374 -20.91 -10.85 13.16
CA TYR A 374 -21.06 -12.18 12.57
C TYR A 374 -22.30 -12.28 11.67
N PRO A 375 -22.25 -13.06 10.59
CA PRO A 375 -23.44 -13.37 9.78
C PRO A 375 -24.56 -13.97 10.61
N GLY A 376 -25.80 -13.67 10.26
CA GLY A 376 -26.99 -14.18 10.94
C GLY A 376 -27.30 -13.54 12.30
N GLN A 377 -26.44 -12.62 12.78
CA GLN A 377 -26.65 -11.92 14.05
C GLN A 377 -27.29 -10.55 13.85
N ASN A 378 -28.12 -10.16 14.82
CA ASN A 378 -28.70 -8.81 14.90
C ASN A 378 -27.94 -7.99 15.93
N TYR A 379 -27.54 -6.80 15.53
CA TYR A 379 -26.81 -5.86 16.37
C TYR A 379 -27.65 -4.58 16.54
N THR A 380 -27.91 -4.21 17.78
CA THR A 380 -28.66 -2.99 18.11
C THR A 380 -27.74 -1.84 18.52
N HIS A 381 -26.57 -2.17 19.04
CA HIS A 381 -25.56 -1.21 19.47
C HIS A 381 -24.16 -1.62 18.98
N TYR A 382 -23.28 -0.64 18.80
CA TYR A 382 -21.90 -0.89 18.40
C TYR A 382 -21.07 -1.67 19.44
N ASP A 383 -21.47 -1.62 20.70
CA ASP A 383 -20.84 -2.36 21.78
C ASP A 383 -21.16 -3.86 21.77
N ASP A 384 -22.16 -4.26 20.98
CA ASP A 384 -22.52 -5.68 20.79
C ASP A 384 -21.53 -6.41 19.87
N PHE A 385 -20.73 -5.65 19.11
CA PHE A 385 -19.71 -6.21 18.22
C PHE A 385 -18.50 -6.73 18.99
N GLU A 386 -17.94 -7.84 18.56
CA GLU A 386 -16.77 -8.43 19.20
C GLU A 386 -15.50 -7.65 18.87
N ARG A 387 -14.76 -7.25 19.89
CA ARG A 387 -13.52 -6.47 19.76
C ARG A 387 -12.38 -7.33 19.24
N CYS A 388 -11.59 -6.73 18.35
CA CYS A 388 -10.36 -7.30 17.81
C CYS A 388 -9.26 -6.23 17.73
N TYR A 389 -8.07 -6.66 17.43
CA TYR A 389 -6.90 -5.78 17.28
C TYR A 389 -6.08 -6.18 16.07
N VAL A 390 -5.25 -5.26 15.61
CA VAL A 390 -4.31 -5.51 14.51
C VAL A 390 -3.11 -6.27 15.06
N VAL A 391 -2.87 -7.47 14.51
CA VAL A 391 -1.69 -8.29 14.83
C VAL A 391 -0.52 -7.84 13.99
N LYS A 392 -0.74 -7.75 12.67
CA LYS A 392 0.27 -7.37 11.70
C LYS A 392 -0.37 -6.74 10.47
N ALA A 393 0.32 -5.80 9.86
CA ALA A 393 -0.05 -5.26 8.55
C ALA A 393 1.20 -5.12 7.70
N SER A 394 1.04 -5.09 6.39
CA SER A 394 2.16 -4.92 5.47
C SER A 394 2.84 -3.56 5.66
N ASP A 395 4.13 -3.51 5.39
CA ASP A 395 4.92 -2.27 5.49
C ASP A 395 4.69 -1.34 4.29
N THR A 396 4.05 -1.84 3.24
CA THR A 396 3.81 -1.12 1.98
C THR A 396 2.35 -1.21 1.57
N ASP A 397 1.85 -0.17 0.95
CA ASP A 397 0.51 -0.06 0.41
C ASP A 397 0.28 -0.94 -0.84
N GLU A 398 1.33 -1.34 -1.56
CA GLU A 398 1.20 -2.26 -2.69
C GLU A 398 0.81 -3.69 -2.29
N LYS A 399 1.10 -4.08 -1.05
CA LYS A 399 0.67 -5.35 -0.47
C LYS A 399 -0.49 -5.16 0.48
N ASP A 400 -1.46 -4.38 0.17
CA ASP A 400 -2.57 -3.95 1.01
C ASP A 400 -3.29 -5.10 1.75
N ILE A 401 -2.59 -5.71 2.72
CA ILE A 401 -3.07 -6.80 3.58
C ILE A 401 -2.72 -6.57 5.05
N ALA A 402 -3.55 -7.13 5.93
CA ALA A 402 -3.36 -7.14 7.37
C ALA A 402 -3.96 -8.38 8.01
N ILE A 403 -3.52 -8.68 9.23
CA ILE A 403 -4.07 -9.71 10.11
C ILE A 403 -4.66 -9.03 11.33
N LEU A 404 -5.95 -9.25 11.56
CA LEU A 404 -6.65 -8.93 12.80
C LEU A 404 -6.73 -10.17 13.67
N GLN A 405 -6.92 -9.99 14.98
CA GLN A 405 -7.22 -11.11 15.88
C GLN A 405 -8.30 -10.70 16.91
N LEU A 406 -9.23 -11.60 17.16
CA LEU A 406 -10.19 -11.43 18.25
C LEU A 406 -9.49 -11.31 19.61
N ASN A 407 -9.98 -10.45 20.49
CA ASN A 407 -9.44 -10.33 21.85
C ASN A 407 -9.48 -11.65 22.62
N LYS A 408 -10.47 -12.51 22.35
CA LYS A 408 -10.61 -13.85 22.93
C LYS A 408 -9.62 -14.87 22.39
N LYS A 409 -8.87 -14.53 21.33
CA LYS A 409 -7.89 -15.42 20.64
C LYS A 409 -8.46 -16.80 20.30
N LYS A 410 -9.71 -16.84 19.87
CA LYS A 410 -10.39 -18.08 19.50
C LYS A 410 -11.47 -17.81 18.46
N THR A 411 -11.43 -18.53 17.35
CA THR A 411 -12.50 -18.57 16.37
C THR A 411 -13.75 -19.23 16.98
N PRO A 412 -14.96 -18.68 16.82
CA PRO A 412 -16.17 -19.30 17.30
C PRO A 412 -16.30 -20.76 16.85
N SER A 413 -16.74 -21.64 17.75
CA SER A 413 -16.75 -23.09 17.52
C SER A 413 -17.81 -23.56 16.51
N ASP A 414 -18.82 -22.77 16.29
CA ASP A 414 -19.90 -22.96 15.31
C ASP A 414 -19.46 -22.65 13.88
N ILE A 415 -18.32 -21.96 13.69
CA ILE A 415 -17.72 -21.74 12.37
C ILE A 415 -16.93 -22.99 11.97
N GLU A 416 -17.57 -23.89 11.24
CA GLU A 416 -16.96 -25.16 10.80
C GLU A 416 -15.88 -24.92 9.73
N TYR A 417 -16.19 -24.12 8.71
CA TYR A 417 -15.31 -23.85 7.55
C TYR A 417 -14.63 -22.51 7.74
N ILE A 418 -13.29 -22.49 7.64
CA ILE A 418 -12.45 -21.29 7.64
C ILE A 418 -11.53 -21.32 6.41
N PHE A 419 -10.95 -20.18 6.06
CA PHE A 419 -9.89 -20.09 5.07
C PHE A 419 -8.55 -20.45 5.71
N ASP A 420 -8.33 -21.76 5.95
CA ASP A 420 -7.12 -22.26 6.61
C ASP A 420 -5.87 -21.84 5.81
N VAL A 421 -5.00 -21.06 6.46
CA VAL A 421 -3.77 -20.53 5.84
C VAL A 421 -2.87 -21.60 5.24
N LYS A 422 -2.86 -22.83 5.82
CA LYS A 422 -2.11 -23.97 5.31
C LYS A 422 -2.57 -24.44 3.93
N ARG A 423 -3.80 -24.07 3.54
CA ARG A 423 -4.44 -24.47 2.29
C ARG A 423 -4.55 -23.31 1.29
N PHE A 424 -3.90 -22.18 1.52
CA PHE A 424 -3.92 -21.08 0.55
C PHE A 424 -3.31 -21.52 -0.78
N ASN A 425 -4.00 -21.21 -1.86
CA ASN A 425 -3.48 -21.41 -3.19
C ASN A 425 -2.52 -20.26 -3.54
N THR A 426 -1.24 -20.56 -3.57
CA THR A 426 -0.17 -19.62 -3.90
C THR A 426 0.30 -19.75 -5.35
N GLU A 427 -0.32 -20.64 -6.13
CA GLU A 427 -0.03 -20.81 -7.56
C GLU A 427 -0.54 -19.59 -8.36
N LYS A 428 0.09 -19.35 -9.50
CA LYS A 428 -0.37 -18.27 -10.39
C LYS A 428 -1.71 -18.63 -11.00
N LEU A 429 -2.71 -17.79 -10.77
CA LEU A 429 -4.00 -17.87 -11.43
C LEU A 429 -3.83 -17.72 -12.95
N LYS A 430 -4.64 -18.46 -13.69
CA LYS A 430 -4.74 -18.32 -15.14
C LYS A 430 -6.01 -17.58 -15.50
N PRO A 431 -5.93 -16.58 -16.39
CA PRO A 431 -7.11 -15.84 -16.81
C PRO A 431 -8.16 -16.75 -17.42
N LEU A 432 -9.42 -16.57 -16.97
CA LEU A 432 -10.63 -17.24 -17.49
C LEU A 432 -10.61 -18.79 -17.40
N GLU A 433 -9.63 -19.40 -16.74
CA GLU A 433 -9.54 -20.86 -16.63
C GLU A 433 -10.22 -21.41 -15.37
N GLU A 434 -10.25 -20.65 -14.27
CA GLU A 434 -10.76 -21.12 -13.00
C GLU A 434 -11.91 -20.25 -12.48
N LYS A 435 -13.00 -20.92 -12.08
CA LYS A 435 -14.11 -20.29 -11.38
C LYS A 435 -13.67 -19.95 -9.95
N LEU A 436 -13.83 -18.69 -9.58
CA LEU A 436 -13.54 -18.15 -8.26
C LEU A 436 -14.83 -17.67 -7.59
N TYR A 437 -14.76 -17.50 -6.29
CA TYR A 437 -15.85 -16.98 -5.47
C TYR A 437 -15.31 -15.88 -4.56
N THR A 438 -16.16 -14.90 -4.25
CA THR A 438 -15.89 -13.91 -3.20
C THR A 438 -17.08 -13.80 -2.27
N ILE A 439 -16.81 -13.57 -0.99
CA ILE A 439 -17.83 -13.36 0.04
C ILE A 439 -17.46 -12.08 0.79
N GLY A 440 -18.42 -11.17 0.98
CA GLY A 440 -18.16 -9.93 1.69
C GLY A 440 -19.37 -9.05 1.89
N TYR A 441 -19.14 -7.83 2.38
CA TYR A 441 -20.19 -6.86 2.72
C TYR A 441 -20.10 -5.60 1.83
N PRO A 442 -20.40 -5.70 0.53
CA PRO A 442 -20.37 -4.57 -0.37
C PRO A 442 -21.41 -3.52 0.02
N ALA A 443 -21.07 -2.23 -0.17
CA ALA A 443 -21.88 -1.07 0.19
C ALA A 443 -22.11 -0.89 1.72
N GLY A 444 -21.24 -1.48 2.54
CA GLY A 444 -21.22 -1.26 3.99
C GLY A 444 -22.58 -1.50 4.67
N THR A 445 -22.97 -0.62 5.58
CA THR A 445 -24.21 -0.73 6.36
C THR A 445 -25.48 -0.77 5.52
N TYR A 446 -25.49 -0.16 4.33
CA TYR A 446 -26.68 -0.09 3.48
C TYR A 446 -27.15 -1.47 2.97
N ARG A 447 -26.22 -2.40 2.73
CA ARG A 447 -26.51 -3.75 2.21
C ARG A 447 -26.14 -4.87 3.16
N ALA A 448 -25.37 -4.59 4.19
CA ALA A 448 -24.91 -5.60 5.14
C ALA A 448 -26.07 -6.19 5.98
N VAL A 449 -27.14 -5.42 6.16
CA VAL A 449 -28.30 -5.84 6.96
C VAL A 449 -29.42 -6.32 6.07
N GLU A 450 -29.84 -7.55 6.27
CA GLU A 450 -30.98 -8.14 5.57
C GLU A 450 -32.27 -7.41 6.00
N LYS A 451 -33.12 -7.04 5.02
CA LYS A 451 -34.29 -6.18 5.23
C LYS A 451 -35.43 -6.83 6.02
N THR A 452 -35.53 -8.14 5.96
CA THR A 452 -36.65 -8.89 6.55
C THR A 452 -36.42 -9.19 8.02
N ASN A 453 -35.21 -9.61 8.39
CA ASN A 453 -34.87 -10.05 9.76
C ASN A 453 -33.83 -9.18 10.46
N HIS A 454 -33.33 -8.15 9.78
CA HIS A 454 -32.29 -7.23 10.27
C HIS A 454 -30.97 -7.90 10.69
N SER A 455 -30.69 -9.12 10.18
CA SER A 455 -29.42 -9.80 10.40
C SER A 455 -28.32 -9.33 9.46
N LEU A 456 -27.07 -9.45 9.90
CA LEU A 456 -25.92 -9.26 9.00
C LEU A 456 -25.83 -10.41 8.01
N GLU A 457 -25.76 -10.09 6.72
CA GLU A 457 -25.63 -11.10 5.67
C GLU A 457 -24.59 -10.68 4.61
N PRO A 458 -23.53 -11.47 4.42
CA PRO A 458 -22.57 -11.20 3.36
C PRO A 458 -23.11 -11.66 1.99
N ASP A 459 -22.81 -10.89 0.95
CA ASP A 459 -23.03 -11.27 -0.44
C ASP A 459 -22.03 -12.36 -0.85
N ILE A 460 -22.51 -13.36 -1.62
CA ILE A 460 -21.65 -14.32 -2.33
C ILE A 460 -21.73 -14.03 -3.81
N ARG A 461 -20.59 -13.98 -4.47
CA ARG A 461 -20.49 -13.76 -5.91
C ARG A 461 -19.53 -14.74 -6.54
N GLU A 462 -19.87 -15.19 -7.74
CA GLU A 462 -18.97 -15.90 -8.62
C GLU A 462 -18.13 -14.91 -9.42
N THR A 463 -16.87 -15.21 -9.63
CA THR A 463 -15.94 -14.38 -10.36
C THR A 463 -14.86 -15.21 -11.05
N MET A 464 -13.98 -14.56 -11.77
CA MET A 464 -12.79 -15.16 -12.39
C MET A 464 -11.69 -14.12 -12.58
N CYS A 465 -10.45 -14.57 -12.65
CA CYS A 465 -9.31 -13.73 -12.95
C CYS A 465 -9.42 -13.19 -14.38
N SER A 466 -9.28 -11.87 -14.57
CA SER A 466 -9.48 -11.20 -15.87
C SER A 466 -8.26 -11.22 -16.76
N LYS A 467 -7.05 -11.15 -16.16
CA LYS A 467 -5.77 -11.15 -16.89
C LYS A 467 -4.67 -11.85 -16.08
N VAL A 468 -3.52 -12.08 -16.71
CA VAL A 468 -2.35 -12.64 -16.01
C VAL A 468 -2.03 -11.81 -14.77
N PRO A 469 -1.95 -12.43 -13.58
CA PRO A 469 -1.65 -11.74 -12.33
C PRO A 469 -0.34 -10.96 -12.37
N GLY A 470 -0.38 -9.77 -11.78
CA GLY A 470 0.79 -8.94 -11.52
C GLY A 470 1.72 -9.53 -10.46
N ARG A 471 2.63 -8.69 -9.94
CA ARG A 471 3.54 -9.11 -8.87
C ARG A 471 2.81 -9.28 -7.54
N TYR A 472 1.97 -8.33 -7.16
CA TYR A 472 1.30 -8.30 -5.85
C TYR A 472 -0.18 -8.60 -5.93
N ASP A 473 -0.83 -8.24 -7.03
CA ASP A 473 -2.25 -8.27 -7.24
C ASP A 473 -2.67 -9.03 -8.49
N PHE A 474 -3.96 -9.25 -8.59
CA PHE A 474 -4.62 -9.69 -9.81
C PHE A 474 -5.96 -8.96 -9.97
N GLU A 475 -6.39 -8.89 -11.21
CA GLU A 475 -7.68 -8.34 -11.62
C GLU A 475 -8.72 -9.46 -11.72
N PHE A 476 -9.93 -9.19 -11.26
CA PHE A 476 -11.03 -10.12 -11.36
C PHE A 476 -12.31 -9.41 -11.84
N GLN A 477 -13.24 -10.21 -12.40
CA GLN A 477 -14.55 -9.71 -12.84
C GLN A 477 -15.45 -9.49 -11.63
N GLY A 478 -15.86 -8.23 -11.40
CA GLY A 478 -16.78 -7.87 -10.31
C GLY A 478 -16.52 -6.46 -9.78
N GLU A 479 -17.58 -5.82 -9.32
CA GLU A 479 -17.49 -4.49 -8.72
C GLU A 479 -16.82 -4.58 -7.34
N ALA A 480 -15.84 -3.71 -7.12
CA ALA A 480 -15.32 -3.39 -5.81
C ALA A 480 -15.98 -2.09 -5.32
N VAL A 481 -16.88 -2.21 -4.38
CA VAL A 481 -17.55 -1.07 -3.74
C VAL A 481 -17.15 -1.00 -2.26
N GLY A 482 -17.28 0.20 -1.66
CA GLY A 482 -16.95 0.39 -0.24
C GLY A 482 -17.59 -0.68 0.66
N GLY A 483 -16.85 -1.19 1.63
CA GLY A 483 -17.23 -2.31 2.49
C GLY A 483 -16.81 -3.69 1.99
N ALA A 484 -16.57 -3.86 0.68
CA ALA A 484 -16.07 -5.11 0.12
C ALA A 484 -14.56 -5.33 0.38
N SER A 485 -13.80 -4.30 0.72
CA SER A 485 -12.39 -4.40 1.08
C SER A 485 -12.18 -5.45 2.17
N GLY A 486 -11.18 -6.31 1.99
CA GLY A 486 -10.89 -7.44 2.88
C GLY A 486 -11.69 -8.72 2.57
N SER A 487 -12.52 -8.73 1.53
CA SER A 487 -13.26 -9.94 1.12
C SER A 487 -12.30 -11.02 0.61
N PRO A 488 -12.46 -12.29 1.04
CA PRO A 488 -11.70 -13.40 0.50
C PRO A 488 -12.12 -13.69 -0.95
N ILE A 489 -11.13 -13.97 -1.79
CA ILE A 489 -11.34 -14.59 -3.11
C ILE A 489 -10.75 -15.99 -3.06
N PHE A 490 -11.54 -16.99 -3.41
CA PHE A 490 -11.18 -18.40 -3.26
C PHE A 490 -11.71 -19.26 -4.40
N ASN A 491 -11.09 -20.42 -4.59
CA ASN A 491 -11.45 -21.34 -5.65
C ASN A 491 -12.53 -22.35 -5.20
N LYS A 492 -12.98 -23.20 -6.11
CA LYS A 492 -13.98 -24.24 -5.87
C LYS A 492 -13.60 -25.29 -4.81
N HIS A 493 -12.35 -25.31 -4.38
CA HIS A 493 -11.83 -26.18 -3.33
C HIS A 493 -11.80 -25.51 -1.95
N GLY A 494 -12.24 -24.24 -1.87
CA GLY A 494 -12.20 -23.43 -0.66
C GLY A 494 -10.80 -22.93 -0.31
N GLU A 495 -9.89 -22.91 -1.27
CA GLU A 495 -8.52 -22.42 -1.09
C GLU A 495 -8.49 -20.93 -1.42
N LEU A 496 -8.00 -20.11 -0.50
CA LEU A 496 -7.85 -18.66 -0.71
C LEU A 496 -6.84 -18.41 -1.82
N VAL A 497 -7.18 -17.54 -2.77
CA VAL A 497 -6.30 -17.10 -3.85
C VAL A 497 -5.95 -15.61 -3.74
N GLY A 498 -6.78 -14.83 -3.03
CA GLY A 498 -6.52 -13.40 -2.82
C GLY A 498 -7.45 -12.73 -1.84
N VAL A 499 -7.14 -11.48 -1.55
CA VAL A 499 -7.91 -10.57 -0.69
C VAL A 499 -8.28 -9.33 -1.50
N LEU A 500 -9.57 -9.08 -1.68
CA LEU A 500 -10.09 -7.94 -2.42
C LEU A 500 -9.70 -6.63 -1.72
N TRP A 501 -9.13 -5.67 -2.44
CA TRP A 501 -8.75 -4.40 -1.86
C TRP A 501 -9.33 -3.16 -2.56
N GLY A 502 -9.78 -3.26 -3.80
CA GLY A 502 -10.31 -2.11 -4.51
C GLY A 502 -10.72 -2.40 -5.95
N GLY A 503 -10.96 -1.36 -6.72
CA GLY A 503 -11.28 -1.39 -8.15
C GLY A 503 -10.66 -0.21 -8.87
N TRP A 504 -10.64 -0.25 -10.21
CA TRP A 504 -9.99 0.77 -11.02
C TRP A 504 -10.65 2.15 -10.93
N LYS A 505 -11.97 2.21 -10.88
CA LYS A 505 -12.77 3.45 -10.71
C LYS A 505 -14.16 3.08 -10.21
N MET A 506 -14.86 4.02 -9.56
CA MET A 506 -16.28 3.86 -9.27
C MET A 506 -17.05 3.55 -10.56
N GLY A 507 -17.84 2.47 -10.55
CA GLY A 507 -18.58 1.96 -11.72
C GLY A 507 -17.78 1.04 -12.65
N SER A 508 -16.52 0.70 -12.33
CA SER A 508 -15.78 -0.36 -13.03
C SER A 508 -16.32 -1.73 -12.63
N THR A 509 -16.50 -2.61 -13.63
CA THR A 509 -16.85 -4.02 -13.42
C THR A 509 -15.62 -4.90 -13.10
N LEU A 510 -14.48 -4.28 -12.83
CA LEU A 510 -13.22 -4.96 -12.53
C LEU A 510 -12.73 -4.59 -11.13
N GLY A 511 -12.56 -5.62 -10.30
CA GLY A 511 -11.99 -5.53 -8.97
C GLY A 511 -10.51 -5.91 -8.96
N LEU A 512 -9.83 -5.49 -7.90
CA LEU A 512 -8.41 -5.76 -7.63
C LEU A 512 -8.27 -6.54 -6.33
N ALA A 513 -7.40 -7.55 -6.32
CA ALA A 513 -7.13 -8.36 -5.13
C ALA A 513 -5.64 -8.59 -4.95
N CYS A 514 -5.16 -8.46 -3.72
CA CYS A 514 -3.81 -8.88 -3.33
C CYS A 514 -3.74 -10.42 -3.30
N GLN A 515 -2.65 -10.99 -3.80
CA GLN A 515 -2.50 -12.45 -3.87
C GLN A 515 -2.35 -13.06 -2.47
N ALA A 516 -3.02 -14.19 -2.24
CA ALA A 516 -3.06 -14.89 -0.93
C ALA A 516 -1.68 -15.27 -0.38
N ARG A 517 -0.67 -15.45 -1.24
CA ARG A 517 0.71 -15.76 -0.83
C ARG A 517 1.28 -14.73 0.14
N TYR A 518 0.96 -13.44 -0.03
CA TYR A 518 1.47 -12.39 0.86
C TYR A 518 0.82 -12.40 2.24
N LEU A 519 -0.47 -12.77 2.30
CA LEU A 519 -1.13 -12.99 3.58
C LEU A 519 -0.55 -14.23 4.28
N LYS A 520 -0.21 -15.29 3.52
CA LYS A 520 0.44 -16.48 4.04
C LYS A 520 1.84 -16.18 4.58
N GLU A 521 2.67 -15.48 3.80
CA GLU A 521 4.01 -15.02 4.23
C GLU A 521 3.92 -14.21 5.53
N MET A 522 2.99 -13.24 5.59
CA MET A 522 2.77 -12.42 6.78
C MET A 522 2.36 -13.24 8.00
N TYR A 523 1.49 -14.24 7.81
CA TYR A 523 1.07 -15.14 8.88
C TYR A 523 2.23 -16.02 9.38
N GLU A 524 3.00 -16.61 8.47
CA GLU A 524 4.15 -17.46 8.79
C GLU A 524 5.22 -16.70 9.58
N GLU A 525 5.51 -15.45 9.18
CA GLU A 525 6.40 -14.56 9.93
C GLU A 525 5.86 -14.24 11.34
N GLU A 526 4.55 -14.07 11.50
CA GLU A 526 3.92 -13.72 12.78
C GLU A 526 3.94 -14.91 13.76
N VAL A 527 3.71 -16.13 13.28
CA VAL A 527 3.67 -17.33 14.13
C VAL A 527 5.02 -18.03 14.27
N GLY A 528 6.07 -17.50 13.61
CA GLY A 528 7.44 -18.03 13.71
C GLY A 528 7.66 -19.34 12.96
N LEU A 529 6.97 -19.53 11.82
CA LEU A 529 7.09 -20.72 10.95
C LEU A 529 8.02 -20.45 9.77
#